data_0b394bc2b4e430a474e746fe0aa65981
#
_entry.id   0b394bc2b4e430a474e746fe0aa65981
#
_cell.length_a   1.000
_cell.length_b   1.000
_cell.length_c   1.000
_cell.angle_alpha   90.00
_cell.angle_beta   90.00
_cell.angle_gamma   90.00
#
_symmetry.space_group_name_H-M   'P 1'
#
loop_
_entity.id
_entity.type
_entity.pdbx_description
1 polymer ?
#
loop_
_entity_poly.entity_id
_entity_poly.type
_entity_poly.pdbx_seq_one_letter_code
_entity_poly.pdbx_strand_id
1 'polypeptide(L)'
;MISTTIRDRYLQDPLPIRLGGLAADLARIASWADNPKNHRAVTGLLEESKYFCEWAAPDAPLDVQEELAEVQLQLAIWHRRWLNGEADPRMQAAAQQWSDRFLDLSGLAA
;
A
#
# COMPACT_ATOMS: atom_id res chain seq x y z
N MET A 1 -8.12 3.50 12.51
CA MET A 1 -8.47 4.80 11.87
C MET A 1 -7.21 5.63 11.70
N ILE A 2 -6.98 6.14 10.51
CA ILE A 2 -5.79 6.93 10.22
C ILE A 2 -6.00 8.40 10.60
N SER A 3 -4.96 9.09 11.08
CA SER A 3 -5.07 10.47 11.53
C SER A 3 -4.98 11.46 10.37
N THR A 4 -5.61 12.64 10.53
CA THR A 4 -5.50 13.75 9.59
C THR A 4 -4.07 14.25 9.45
N THR A 5 -3.25 14.13 10.51
CA THR A 5 -1.84 14.51 10.47
C THR A 5 -1.03 13.65 9.48
N ILE A 6 -1.28 12.34 9.44
CA ILE A 6 -0.65 11.44 8.47
C ILE A 6 -1.10 11.82 7.06
N ARG A 7 -2.40 12.07 6.86
CA ARG A 7 -2.94 12.51 5.58
C ARG A 7 -2.30 13.80 5.12
N ASP A 8 -2.22 14.79 6.00
CA ASP A 8 -1.67 16.11 5.67
C ASP A 8 -0.20 16.02 5.27
N ARG A 9 0.61 15.24 5.98
CA ARG A 9 2.01 14.99 5.61
C ARG A 9 2.12 14.31 4.26
N TYR A 10 1.31 13.28 4.03
CA TYR A 10 1.34 12.53 2.79
C TYR A 10 1.03 13.44 1.60
N LEU A 11 0.02 14.29 1.73
CA LEU A 11 -0.39 15.20 0.67
C LEU A 11 0.59 16.34 0.42
N GLN A 12 1.47 16.66 1.36
CA GLN A 12 2.53 17.65 1.16
C GLN A 12 3.64 17.16 0.26
N ASP A 13 3.86 15.85 0.18
CA ASP A 13 4.89 15.29 -0.66
C ASP A 13 4.49 15.29 -2.14
N PRO A 14 5.44 15.47 -3.07
CA PRO A 14 5.14 15.31 -4.49
C PRO A 14 4.72 13.88 -4.80
N LEU A 15 3.97 13.69 -5.88
CA LEU A 15 3.42 12.39 -6.26
C LEU A 15 4.48 11.26 -6.30
N PRO A 16 5.68 11.44 -6.89
CA PRO A 16 6.70 10.38 -6.88
C PRO A 16 7.03 9.89 -5.46
N ILE A 17 7.16 10.79 -4.51
CA ILE A 17 7.45 10.43 -3.11
C ILE A 17 6.27 9.67 -2.49
N ARG A 18 5.04 10.09 -2.79
CA ARG A 18 3.82 9.40 -2.32
C ARG A 18 3.72 7.99 -2.87
N LEU A 19 4.00 7.79 -4.15
CA LEU A 19 4.02 6.46 -4.76
C LEU A 19 5.14 5.59 -4.17
N GLY A 20 6.30 6.19 -3.91
CA GLY A 20 7.40 5.52 -3.22
C GLY A 20 7.03 5.09 -1.80
N GLY A 21 6.27 5.91 -1.08
CA GLY A 21 5.76 5.59 0.26
C GLY A 21 4.79 4.41 0.23
N LEU A 22 3.89 4.36 -0.75
CA LEU A 22 3.01 3.21 -0.98
C LEU A 22 3.82 1.95 -1.28
N ALA A 23 4.81 2.05 -2.16
CA ALA A 23 5.70 0.93 -2.49
C ALA A 23 6.42 0.39 -1.24
N ALA A 24 6.90 1.27 -0.38
CA ALA A 24 7.56 0.89 0.87
C ALA A 24 6.61 0.14 1.82
N ASP A 25 5.38 0.60 1.97
CA ASP A 25 4.37 -0.08 2.78
C ASP A 25 4.07 -1.48 2.24
N LEU A 26 3.91 -1.62 0.93
CA LEU A 26 3.67 -2.91 0.28
C LEU A 26 4.86 -3.87 0.47
N ALA A 27 6.09 -3.36 0.39
CA ALA A 27 7.29 -4.17 0.64
C ALA A 27 7.34 -4.68 2.08
N ARG A 28 6.92 -3.87 3.05
CA ARG A 28 6.87 -4.29 4.46
C ARG A 28 5.80 -5.35 4.68
N ILE A 29 4.62 -5.21 4.05
CA ILE A 29 3.59 -6.26 4.09
C ILE A 29 4.18 -7.57 3.56
N ALA A 30 4.85 -7.53 2.42
CA ALA A 30 5.48 -8.70 1.82
C ALA A 30 6.52 -9.35 2.74
N SER A 31 7.32 -8.54 3.43
CA SER A 31 8.40 -9.02 4.30
C SER A 31 7.93 -9.52 5.66
N TRP A 32 6.88 -8.90 6.22
CA TRP A 32 6.54 -9.05 7.63
C TRP A 32 5.34 -9.95 7.89
N ALA A 33 4.52 -10.24 6.88
CA ALA A 33 3.23 -10.90 7.07
C ALA A 33 3.32 -12.34 7.57
N ASP A 34 4.45 -13.03 7.35
CA ASP A 34 4.64 -14.41 7.77
C ASP A 34 5.08 -14.55 9.24
N ASN A 35 5.45 -13.45 9.91
CA ASN A 35 5.84 -13.49 11.31
C ASN A 35 4.68 -13.02 12.19
N PRO A 36 4.13 -13.91 13.05
CA PRO A 36 3.00 -13.54 13.92
C PRO A 36 3.27 -12.35 14.84
N LYS A 37 4.52 -12.08 15.18
CA LYS A 37 4.91 -10.92 16.00
C LYS A 37 4.61 -9.60 15.28
N ASN A 38 4.54 -9.64 13.96
CA ASN A 38 4.28 -8.46 13.13
C ASN A 38 2.80 -8.26 12.81
N HIS A 39 1.92 -9.08 13.35
CA HIS A 39 0.49 -9.04 13.00
C HIS A 39 -0.11 -7.63 13.11
N ARG A 40 0.14 -6.96 14.21
CA ARG A 40 -0.38 -5.61 14.46
C ARG A 40 0.20 -4.58 13.48
N ALA A 41 1.50 -4.66 13.22
CA ALA A 41 2.17 -3.78 12.27
C ALA A 41 1.63 -3.98 10.85
N VAL A 42 1.42 -5.21 10.43
CA VAL A 42 0.86 -5.53 9.11
C VAL A 42 -0.58 -5.05 8.99
N THR A 43 -1.39 -5.18 10.04
CA THR A 43 -2.74 -4.62 10.08
C THR A 43 -2.73 -3.12 9.79
N GLY A 44 -1.85 -2.39 10.46
CA GLY A 44 -1.67 -0.96 10.24
C GLY A 44 -1.21 -0.60 8.83
N LEU A 45 -0.30 -1.39 8.27
CA LEU A 45 0.20 -1.19 6.90
C LEU A 45 -0.89 -1.44 5.86
N LEU A 46 -1.71 -2.47 6.03
CA LEU A 46 -2.84 -2.75 5.14
C LEU A 46 -3.84 -1.58 5.15
N GLU A 47 -4.14 -1.04 6.31
CA GLU A 47 -5.02 0.13 6.45
C GLU A 47 -4.38 1.37 5.80
N GLU A 48 -3.14 1.70 6.14
CA GLU A 48 -2.44 2.88 5.63
C GLU A 48 -2.30 2.84 4.11
N SER A 49 -1.93 1.68 3.55
CA SER A 49 -1.78 1.51 2.10
C SER A 49 -3.07 1.82 1.34
N LYS A 50 -4.22 1.42 1.87
CA LYS A 50 -5.52 1.74 1.24
C LYS A 50 -5.76 3.25 1.18
N TYR A 51 -5.46 3.95 2.27
CA TYR A 51 -5.59 5.40 2.31
C TYR A 51 -4.59 6.10 1.39
N PHE A 52 -3.37 5.61 1.30
CA PHE A 52 -2.37 6.15 0.36
C PHE A 52 -2.85 6.07 -1.08
N CYS A 53 -3.47 4.96 -1.49
CA CYS A 53 -4.08 4.84 -2.81
C CYS A 53 -5.16 5.88 -3.04
N GLU A 54 -6.06 6.05 -2.07
CA GLU A 54 -7.15 7.03 -2.15
C GLU A 54 -6.63 8.46 -2.28
N TRP A 55 -5.62 8.80 -1.48
CA TRP A 55 -5.10 10.17 -1.45
C TRP A 55 -4.20 10.51 -2.65
N ALA A 56 -3.52 9.52 -3.22
CA ALA A 56 -2.65 9.73 -4.38
C ALA A 56 -3.43 9.82 -5.69
N ALA A 57 -4.55 9.11 -5.80
CA ALA A 57 -5.29 8.96 -7.05
C ALA A 57 -5.69 10.28 -7.72
N PRO A 58 -6.22 11.30 -7.01
CA PRO A 58 -6.64 12.53 -7.65
C PRO A 58 -5.52 13.28 -8.39
N ASP A 59 -4.27 13.11 -7.95
CA ASP A 59 -3.12 13.80 -8.51
C ASP A 59 -2.34 12.96 -9.53
N ALA A 60 -2.77 11.72 -9.76
CA ALA A 60 -2.08 10.78 -10.62
C ALA A 60 -2.62 10.83 -12.06
N PRO A 61 -1.78 10.51 -13.07
CA PRO A 61 -2.26 10.27 -14.43
C PRO A 61 -3.27 9.12 -14.47
N LEU A 62 -4.13 9.09 -15.48
CA LEU A 62 -5.24 8.12 -15.57
C LEU A 62 -4.76 6.67 -15.51
N ASP A 63 -3.68 6.31 -16.18
CA ASP A 63 -3.13 4.97 -16.15
C ASP A 63 -2.65 4.57 -14.76
N VAL A 64 -2.08 5.50 -14.01
CA VAL A 64 -1.67 5.27 -12.62
C VAL A 64 -2.89 5.19 -11.69
N GLN A 65 -3.91 6.02 -11.94
CA GLN A 65 -5.19 5.94 -11.19
C GLN A 65 -5.81 4.55 -11.30
N GLU A 66 -5.79 3.95 -12.48
CA GLU A 66 -6.34 2.60 -12.70
C GLU A 66 -5.58 1.55 -11.87
N GLU A 67 -4.26 1.63 -11.82
CA GLU A 67 -3.45 0.73 -11.00
C GLU A 67 -3.66 0.97 -9.50
N LEU A 68 -3.78 2.22 -9.07
CA LEU A 68 -4.10 2.55 -7.67
C LEU A 68 -5.46 1.98 -7.26
N ALA A 69 -6.46 2.06 -8.13
CA ALA A 69 -7.78 1.50 -7.87
C ALA A 69 -7.72 -0.03 -7.76
N GLU A 70 -6.94 -0.69 -8.62
CA GLU A 70 -6.78 -2.14 -8.61
C GLU A 70 -6.10 -2.62 -7.33
N VAL A 71 -4.99 -2.02 -6.94
CA VAL A 71 -4.30 -2.44 -5.70
C VAL A 71 -5.12 -2.08 -4.47
N GLN A 72 -5.87 -0.98 -4.49
CA GLN A 72 -6.74 -0.61 -3.37
C GLN A 72 -7.81 -1.66 -3.13
N LEU A 73 -8.40 -2.21 -4.20
CA LEU A 73 -9.36 -3.30 -4.09
C LEU A 73 -8.72 -4.55 -3.50
N GLN A 74 -7.54 -4.94 -3.97
CA GLN A 74 -6.80 -6.08 -3.42
C GLN A 74 -6.46 -5.86 -1.95
N LEU A 75 -6.00 -4.69 -1.59
CA LEU A 75 -5.69 -4.35 -0.20
C LEU A 75 -6.93 -4.46 0.70
N ALA A 76 -8.09 -4.05 0.22
CA ALA A 76 -9.33 -4.18 0.97
C ALA A 76 -9.68 -5.64 1.23
N ILE A 77 -9.52 -6.50 0.23
CA ILE A 77 -9.75 -7.94 0.35
C ILE A 77 -8.75 -8.56 1.33
N TRP A 78 -7.46 -8.27 1.18
CA TRP A 78 -6.41 -8.78 2.09
C TRP A 78 -6.64 -8.32 3.52
N HIS A 79 -6.99 -7.06 3.73
CA HIS A 79 -7.23 -6.50 5.05
C HIS A 79 -8.40 -7.21 5.74
N ARG A 80 -9.49 -7.41 5.03
CA ARG A 80 -10.65 -8.14 5.56
C ARG A 80 -10.30 -9.56 5.97
N ARG A 81 -9.60 -10.30 5.10
CA ARG A 81 -9.15 -11.67 5.40
C ARG A 81 -8.17 -11.70 6.56
N TRP A 82 -7.24 -10.78 6.58
CA TRP A 82 -6.26 -10.63 7.65
C TRP A 82 -6.93 -10.44 9.02
N LEU A 83 -7.93 -9.56 9.10
CA LEU A 83 -8.69 -9.32 10.32
C LEU A 83 -9.50 -10.54 10.75
N ASN A 84 -9.92 -11.40 9.82
CA ASN A 84 -10.63 -12.64 10.10
C ASN A 84 -9.70 -13.82 10.44
N GLY A 85 -8.39 -13.59 10.50
CA GLY A 85 -7.42 -14.65 10.75
C GLY A 85 -7.21 -15.60 9.58
N GLU A 86 -7.66 -15.23 8.38
CA GLU A 86 -7.48 -16.02 7.18
C GLU A 86 -6.12 -15.73 6.55
N ALA A 87 -5.32 -16.77 6.29
CA ALA A 87 -4.08 -16.62 5.55
C ALA A 87 -4.36 -16.65 4.04
N ASP A 88 -3.83 -15.66 3.32
CA ASP A 88 -3.80 -15.70 1.87
C ASP A 88 -2.35 -15.92 1.42
N PRO A 89 -2.03 -17.12 0.90
CA PRO A 89 -0.65 -17.42 0.51
C PRO A 89 -0.15 -16.59 -0.68
N ARG A 90 -1.06 -15.91 -1.38
CA ARG A 90 -0.70 -15.05 -2.52
C ARG A 90 -0.40 -13.61 -2.11
N MET A 91 -0.79 -13.20 -0.91
CA MET A 91 -0.70 -11.80 -0.49
C MET A 91 0.72 -11.27 -0.54
N GLN A 92 1.68 -12.01 0.03
CA GLN A 92 3.07 -11.56 0.12
C GLN A 92 3.71 -11.41 -1.26
N ALA A 93 3.54 -12.39 -2.14
CA ALA A 93 4.07 -12.32 -3.50
C ALA A 93 3.42 -11.18 -4.29
N ALA A 94 2.11 -11.01 -4.19
CA ALA A 94 1.39 -9.94 -4.86
C ALA A 94 1.77 -8.56 -4.30
N ALA A 95 1.92 -8.44 -2.99
CA ALA A 95 2.36 -7.18 -2.37
C ALA A 95 3.76 -6.78 -2.85
N GLN A 96 4.67 -7.73 -3.00
CA GLN A 96 6.01 -7.46 -3.54
C GLN A 96 5.95 -7.01 -4.99
N GLN A 97 5.13 -7.66 -5.81
CA GLN A 97 4.96 -7.28 -7.22
C GLN A 97 4.40 -5.86 -7.34
N TRP A 98 3.40 -5.51 -6.54
CA TRP A 98 2.85 -4.16 -6.51
C TRP A 98 3.86 -3.14 -5.99
N SER A 99 4.66 -3.50 -4.99
CA SER A 99 5.74 -2.64 -4.50
C SER A 99 6.71 -2.30 -5.62
N ASP A 100 7.19 -3.30 -6.34
CA ASP A 100 8.10 -3.12 -7.47
C ASP A 100 7.47 -2.23 -8.55
N ARG A 101 6.19 -2.44 -8.84
CA ARG A 101 5.46 -1.66 -9.84
C ARG A 101 5.34 -0.19 -9.46
N PHE A 102 4.93 0.11 -8.23
CA PHE A 102 4.79 1.50 -7.77
C PHE A 102 6.14 2.18 -7.60
N LEU A 103 7.18 1.45 -7.27
CA LEU A 103 8.53 2.00 -7.25
C LEU A 103 8.96 2.41 -8.67
N ASP A 104 8.68 1.59 -9.69
CA ASP A 104 8.91 1.94 -11.10
C ASP A 104 8.11 3.18 -11.49
N LEU A 105 6.82 3.22 -11.17
CA LEU A 105 5.94 4.34 -11.50
C LEU A 105 6.37 5.63 -10.79
N SER A 106 7.00 5.53 -9.62
CA SER A 106 7.50 6.68 -8.88
C SER A 106 8.70 7.35 -9.57
N GLY A 107 9.45 6.60 -10.38
CA GLY A 107 10.70 7.07 -10.98
C GLY A 107 11.87 7.21 -10.00
N LEU A 108 11.70 6.77 -8.75
CA LEU A 108 12.76 6.89 -7.73
C LEU A 108 13.82 5.79 -7.83
N ALA A 109 13.49 4.67 -8.44
CA ALA A 109 14.40 3.55 -8.67
C ALA A 109 14.97 3.62 -10.08
N ALA A 110 15.78 4.61 -10.33
CA ALA A 110 16.42 4.77 -11.64
C ALA A 110 17.64 3.85 -11.77
#